data_3d3a38e31f7f69d16d4e156d625910b0
#
_entry.id   3d3a38e31f7f69d16d4e156d625910b0
#
_cell.length_a   1.000
_cell.length_b   1.000
_cell.length_c   1.000
_cell.angle_alpha   90.00
_cell.angle_beta   90.00
_cell.angle_gamma   90.00
#
_symmetry.space_group_name_H-M   'P 1'
#
loop_
_entity.id
_entity.type
_entity.pdbx_description
1 polymer ?
#
loop_
_entity_poly.entity_id
_entity_poly.type
_entity_poly.pdbx_seq_one_letter_code
_entity_poly.pdbx_strand_id
1 'polypeptide(L)'
;LALILVFSLLSYVIPSNVYDYHDVVVNPETGQTRSVVDPETYHAVDPTPVSLMQFLTAVPRGMQESAQIIFFIFLVGGAMAVLQETRAIEAGMGRMIKAMKSKTLLLIPIVMFLFSLCGSVFGMAEETIPFIPIFVSLMIAAGYDSITGVAIVLCGASAGFAGAFINPFTIQVAQGIAQLPLLSGMSFRIAMYVCMVVMTTIVVMLYATKVKKNPQLSPMYEFDQTREDVADLDSLPAFGGREKVILLVFLASIILLIYGVIKKGWYMDEIAALFFGMSMIVAFIGKLGFNGYANALAKGMADIAGGALVGGFARGILIVMNDANI
;
A
#
# COMPACT_ATOMS: atom_id res chain seq x y z
N LEU A 1 -3.06 12.40 -19.29
CA LEU A 1 -3.05 12.85 -20.71
C LEU A 1 -3.52 14.29 -20.85
N ALA A 2 -4.67 14.67 -20.27
CA ALA A 2 -5.16 16.07 -20.36
C ALA A 2 -4.14 17.09 -19.85
N LEU A 3 -3.49 16.81 -18.70
CA LEU A 3 -2.44 17.68 -18.15
C LEU A 3 -1.21 17.75 -19.09
N ILE A 4 -0.77 16.63 -19.67
CA ILE A 4 0.33 16.65 -20.64
C ILE A 4 -0.01 17.56 -21.83
N LEU A 5 -1.25 17.49 -22.35
CA LEU A 5 -1.72 18.38 -23.42
C LEU A 5 -1.73 19.85 -22.97
N VAL A 6 -2.25 20.13 -21.78
CA VAL A 6 -2.30 21.51 -21.22
C VAL A 6 -0.89 22.09 -21.12
N PHE A 7 0.07 21.38 -20.53
CA PHE A 7 1.45 21.85 -20.42
C PHE A 7 2.14 21.97 -21.79
N SER A 8 1.83 21.07 -22.74
CA SER A 8 2.32 21.21 -24.12
C SER A 8 1.80 22.47 -24.79
N LEU A 9 0.54 22.86 -24.56
CA LEU A 9 -0.02 24.11 -25.10
C LEU A 9 0.55 25.34 -24.36
N LEU A 10 0.73 25.25 -23.05
CA LEU A 10 1.32 26.32 -22.25
C LEU A 10 2.76 26.63 -22.64
N SER A 11 3.52 25.66 -23.17
CA SER A 11 4.89 25.87 -23.67
C SER A 11 5.00 26.90 -24.80
N TYR A 12 3.90 27.24 -25.46
CA TYR A 12 3.85 28.30 -26.47
C TYR A 12 3.63 29.72 -25.88
N VAL A 13 3.29 29.79 -24.59
CA VAL A 13 2.91 31.05 -23.93
C VAL A 13 3.85 31.40 -22.78
N ILE A 14 4.29 30.37 -22.03
CA ILE A 14 5.17 30.54 -20.87
C ILE A 14 6.60 30.76 -21.36
N PRO A 15 7.31 31.83 -20.90
CA PRO A 15 8.72 32.01 -21.23
C PRO A 15 9.59 30.92 -20.64
N SER A 16 10.53 30.43 -21.44
CA SER A 16 11.46 29.38 -21.05
C SER A 16 12.54 29.94 -20.14
N ASN A 17 12.70 29.28 -18.97
CA ASN A 17 13.71 29.60 -17.96
C ASN A 17 14.25 28.34 -17.33
N VAL A 18 15.51 28.34 -16.96
CA VAL A 18 16.15 27.17 -16.33
C VAL A 18 16.93 27.57 -15.08
N TYR A 19 17.14 26.57 -14.24
CA TYR A 19 18.09 26.60 -13.14
C TYR A 19 19.22 25.61 -13.41
N ASP A 20 20.39 25.88 -12.91
CA ASP A 20 21.44 24.86 -12.85
C ASP A 20 21.19 23.92 -11.67
N TYR A 21 21.71 22.69 -11.78
CA TYR A 21 21.57 21.66 -10.77
C TYR A 21 22.94 21.27 -10.25
N HIS A 22 23.02 20.99 -8.95
CA HIS A 22 24.19 20.38 -8.34
C HIS A 22 23.78 19.15 -7.53
N ASP A 23 24.65 18.14 -7.49
CA ASP A 23 24.37 16.91 -6.75
C ASP A 23 24.77 17.07 -5.29
N VAL A 24 23.82 16.78 -4.39
CA VAL A 24 24.02 16.75 -2.95
C VAL A 24 23.94 15.30 -2.47
N VAL A 25 24.90 14.87 -1.66
CA VAL A 25 24.89 13.55 -1.03
C VAL A 25 23.77 13.49 0.01
N VAL A 26 22.75 12.65 -0.22
CA VAL A 26 21.58 12.52 0.67
C VAL A 26 21.87 11.48 1.76
N ASN A 27 22.61 10.43 1.41
CA ASN A 27 23.03 9.39 2.36
C ASN A 27 24.54 9.18 2.28
N PRO A 28 25.31 9.66 3.28
CA PRO A 28 26.76 9.51 3.30
C PRO A 28 27.24 8.04 3.38
N GLU A 29 26.43 7.13 3.95
CA GLU A 29 26.81 5.73 4.11
C GLU A 29 26.70 4.96 2.79
N THR A 30 25.79 5.34 1.90
CA THR A 30 25.54 4.66 0.62
C THR A 30 26.06 5.45 -0.59
N GLY A 31 26.47 6.69 -0.40
CA GLY A 31 26.87 7.59 -1.48
C GLY A 31 25.68 8.03 -2.38
N GLN A 32 24.46 7.85 -1.95
CA GLN A 32 23.27 8.26 -2.69
C GLN A 32 23.25 9.77 -2.84
N THR A 33 23.19 10.25 -4.08
CA THR A 33 23.11 11.69 -4.44
C THR A 33 21.70 12.06 -4.88
N ARG A 34 21.39 13.34 -4.73
CA ARG A 34 20.18 13.97 -5.26
C ARG A 34 20.56 15.25 -5.97
N SER A 35 20.06 15.44 -7.18
CA SER A 35 20.17 16.70 -7.88
C SER A 35 19.25 17.75 -7.25
N VAL A 36 19.82 18.85 -6.83
CA VAL A 36 19.12 19.99 -6.19
C VAL A 36 19.30 21.22 -7.06
N VAL A 37 18.20 21.98 -7.23
CA VAL A 37 18.20 23.25 -7.94
C VAL A 37 19.08 24.26 -7.21
N ASP A 38 19.90 25.00 -7.93
CA ASP A 38 20.59 26.18 -7.42
C ASP A 38 19.70 27.44 -7.66
N PRO A 39 19.09 28.01 -6.62
CA PRO A 39 18.14 29.12 -6.79
C PRO A 39 18.78 30.40 -7.35
N GLU A 40 20.09 30.53 -7.26
CA GLU A 40 20.79 31.74 -7.70
C GLU A 40 21.13 31.71 -9.20
N THR A 41 20.93 30.57 -9.85
CA THR A 41 21.28 30.36 -11.27
C THR A 41 20.10 30.55 -12.25
N TYR A 42 18.98 31.07 -11.77
CA TYR A 42 17.79 31.28 -12.62
C TYR A 42 18.10 32.23 -13.79
N HIS A 43 17.97 31.73 -15.02
CA HIS A 43 18.20 32.51 -16.23
C HIS A 43 17.23 32.11 -17.35
N ALA A 44 16.95 33.09 -18.22
CA ALA A 44 16.12 32.87 -19.39
C ALA A 44 16.89 32.14 -20.49
N VAL A 45 16.23 31.22 -21.17
CA VAL A 45 16.76 30.51 -22.35
C VAL A 45 15.84 30.73 -23.55
N ASP A 46 16.31 30.36 -24.73
CA ASP A 46 15.50 30.44 -25.94
C ASP A 46 14.25 29.55 -25.82
N PRO A 47 13.06 30.04 -26.22
CA PRO A 47 11.84 29.27 -26.15
C PRO A 47 11.91 27.99 -26.97
N THR A 48 11.60 26.86 -26.35
CA THR A 48 11.54 25.53 -26.97
C THR A 48 10.13 24.95 -26.85
N PRO A 49 9.12 25.45 -27.61
CA PRO A 49 7.76 24.95 -27.52
C PRO A 49 7.67 23.50 -27.93
N VAL A 50 6.86 22.73 -27.22
CA VAL A 50 6.72 21.28 -27.40
C VAL A 50 6.13 20.96 -28.76
N SER A 51 6.84 20.19 -29.57
CA SER A 51 6.37 19.68 -30.84
C SER A 51 5.35 18.54 -30.67
N LEU A 52 4.55 18.27 -31.70
CA LEU A 52 3.60 17.16 -31.69
C LEU A 52 4.29 15.80 -31.38
N MET A 53 5.51 15.60 -31.89
CA MET A 53 6.26 14.36 -31.64
C MET A 53 6.71 14.27 -30.18
N GLN A 54 7.17 15.34 -29.56
CA GLN A 54 7.51 15.38 -28.14
C GLN A 54 6.29 15.11 -27.26
N PHE A 55 5.13 15.70 -27.59
CA PHE A 55 3.88 15.40 -26.91
C PHE A 55 3.51 13.91 -26.99
N LEU A 56 3.58 13.29 -28.18
CA LEU A 56 3.26 11.88 -28.37
C LEU A 56 4.27 10.95 -27.68
N THR A 57 5.54 11.33 -27.64
CA THR A 57 6.59 10.54 -26.99
C THR A 57 6.74 10.79 -25.50
N ALA A 58 6.07 11.81 -24.94
CA ALA A 58 6.15 12.14 -23.51
C ALA A 58 5.75 10.97 -22.60
N VAL A 59 4.67 10.25 -22.95
CA VAL A 59 4.23 9.09 -22.16
C VAL A 59 5.21 7.92 -22.25
N PRO A 60 5.63 7.41 -23.45
CA PRO A 60 6.65 6.38 -23.53
C PRO A 60 7.97 6.73 -22.81
N ARG A 61 8.45 7.96 -22.94
CA ARG A 61 9.65 8.45 -22.24
C ARG A 61 9.41 8.47 -20.72
N GLY A 62 8.23 8.95 -20.27
CA GLY A 62 7.85 8.93 -18.86
C GLY A 62 7.81 7.52 -18.26
N MET A 63 7.32 6.54 -19.03
CA MET A 63 7.35 5.14 -18.62
C MET A 63 8.80 4.62 -18.51
N GLN A 64 9.68 4.97 -19.45
CA GLN A 64 11.09 4.57 -19.42
C GLN A 64 11.82 5.20 -18.23
N GLU A 65 11.64 6.50 -17.97
CA GLU A 65 12.27 7.17 -16.82
C GLU A 65 11.74 6.66 -15.48
N SER A 66 10.49 6.19 -15.42
CA SER A 66 9.88 5.61 -14.23
C SER A 66 10.01 4.09 -14.15
N ALA A 67 10.74 3.45 -15.07
CA ALA A 67 10.75 1.99 -15.22
C ALA A 67 11.12 1.26 -13.92
N GLN A 68 12.12 1.73 -13.19
CA GLN A 68 12.54 1.14 -11.93
C GLN A 68 11.39 1.10 -10.92
N ILE A 69 10.64 2.20 -10.78
CA ILE A 69 9.49 2.30 -9.87
C ILE A 69 8.36 1.39 -10.35
N ILE A 70 8.06 1.39 -11.64
CA ILE A 70 6.98 0.57 -12.23
C ILE A 70 7.26 -0.92 -12.01
N PHE A 71 8.48 -1.38 -12.32
CA PHE A 71 8.85 -2.78 -12.14
C PHE A 71 8.95 -3.17 -10.67
N PHE A 72 9.41 -2.25 -9.79
CA PHE A 72 9.38 -2.45 -8.35
C PHE A 72 7.94 -2.73 -7.86
N ILE A 73 6.98 -1.90 -8.23
CA ILE A 73 5.56 -2.05 -7.86
C ILE A 73 5.01 -3.38 -8.39
N PHE A 74 5.31 -3.75 -9.63
CA PHE A 74 4.88 -5.02 -10.22
C PHE A 74 5.43 -6.23 -9.47
N LEU A 75 6.73 -6.26 -9.19
CA LEU A 75 7.36 -7.38 -8.49
C LEU A 75 6.85 -7.54 -7.06
N VAL A 76 6.72 -6.43 -6.33
CA VAL A 76 6.19 -6.45 -4.96
C VAL A 76 4.70 -6.83 -4.97
N GLY A 77 3.89 -6.25 -5.86
CA GLY A 77 2.47 -6.59 -6.00
C GLY A 77 2.24 -8.04 -6.36
N GLY A 78 2.99 -8.56 -7.33
CA GLY A 78 2.96 -9.98 -7.68
C GLY A 78 3.38 -10.89 -6.53
N ALA A 79 4.44 -10.54 -5.80
CA ALA A 79 4.90 -11.31 -4.64
C ALA A 79 3.85 -11.34 -3.51
N MET A 80 3.17 -10.21 -3.27
CA MET A 80 2.09 -10.15 -2.29
C MET A 80 0.88 -10.98 -2.70
N ALA A 81 0.52 -10.99 -3.98
CA ALA A 81 -0.56 -11.83 -4.50
C ALA A 81 -0.24 -13.33 -4.33
N VAL A 82 1.02 -13.74 -4.50
CA VAL A 82 1.45 -15.13 -4.21
C VAL A 82 1.26 -15.47 -2.72
N LEU A 83 1.59 -14.56 -1.81
CA LEU A 83 1.37 -14.74 -0.37
C LEU A 83 -0.13 -14.88 -0.08
N GLN A 84 -0.97 -14.03 -0.66
CA GLN A 84 -2.44 -14.06 -0.51
C GLN A 84 -3.03 -15.38 -1.04
N GLU A 85 -2.56 -15.88 -2.19
CA GLU A 85 -3.02 -17.15 -2.78
C GLU A 85 -2.80 -18.34 -1.85
N THR A 86 -1.80 -18.28 -0.94
CA THR A 86 -1.62 -19.32 0.08
C THR A 86 -2.70 -19.31 1.17
N ARG A 87 -3.49 -18.25 1.27
CA ARG A 87 -4.51 -17.99 2.29
C ARG A 87 -3.99 -18.05 3.74
N ALA A 88 -2.67 -17.93 3.93
CA ALA A 88 -2.05 -18.01 5.26
C ALA A 88 -2.44 -16.84 6.16
N ILE A 89 -2.60 -15.62 5.59
CA ILE A 89 -3.08 -14.43 6.32
C ILE A 89 -4.52 -14.67 6.80
N GLU A 90 -5.40 -15.13 5.91
CA GLU A 90 -6.80 -15.44 6.24
C GLU A 90 -6.90 -16.50 7.35
N ALA A 91 -6.10 -17.57 7.27
CA ALA A 91 -6.06 -18.62 8.29
C ALA A 91 -5.62 -18.06 9.65
N GLY A 92 -4.60 -17.20 9.68
CA GLY A 92 -4.13 -16.55 10.89
C GLY A 92 -5.20 -15.67 11.55
N MET A 93 -5.87 -14.86 10.74
CA MET A 93 -6.99 -14.01 11.17
C MET A 93 -8.17 -14.84 11.66
N GLY A 94 -8.54 -15.91 10.95
CA GLY A 94 -9.60 -16.84 11.35
C GLY A 94 -9.34 -17.50 12.70
N ARG A 95 -8.09 -17.91 12.95
CA ARG A 95 -7.67 -18.46 14.25
C ARG A 95 -7.85 -17.46 15.39
N MET A 96 -7.47 -16.22 15.16
CA MET A 96 -7.60 -15.14 16.13
C MET A 96 -9.08 -14.85 16.44
N ILE A 97 -9.93 -14.72 15.40
CA ILE A 97 -11.38 -14.49 15.56
C ILE A 97 -12.01 -15.59 16.40
N LYS A 98 -11.74 -16.87 16.07
CA LYS A 98 -12.24 -18.02 16.82
C LYS A 98 -11.80 -18.00 18.28
N ALA A 99 -10.56 -17.62 18.57
CA ALA A 99 -10.02 -17.53 19.93
C ALA A 99 -10.67 -16.43 20.77
N MET A 100 -11.18 -15.38 20.14
CA MET A 100 -11.73 -14.19 20.83
C MET A 100 -13.26 -14.08 20.78
N LYS A 101 -13.96 -15.06 20.23
CA LYS A 101 -15.42 -15.07 20.05
C LYS A 101 -16.21 -14.72 21.32
N SER A 102 -15.70 -15.07 22.51
CA SER A 102 -16.35 -14.79 23.81
C SER A 102 -16.06 -13.39 24.39
N LYS A 103 -15.10 -12.64 23.80
CA LYS A 103 -14.66 -11.32 24.32
C LYS A 103 -14.84 -10.24 23.23
N THR A 104 -16.07 -10.07 22.76
CA THR A 104 -16.41 -9.25 21.59
C THR A 104 -16.02 -7.78 21.73
N LEU A 105 -16.09 -7.20 22.94
CA LEU A 105 -15.66 -5.80 23.14
C LEU A 105 -14.15 -5.63 22.94
N LEU A 106 -13.34 -6.60 23.36
CA LEU A 106 -11.89 -6.61 23.16
C LEU A 106 -11.50 -6.99 21.72
N LEU A 107 -12.38 -7.74 21.05
CA LEU A 107 -12.16 -8.13 19.66
C LEU A 107 -12.05 -6.91 18.74
N ILE A 108 -12.88 -5.88 18.96
CA ILE A 108 -12.90 -4.67 18.12
C ILE A 108 -11.50 -4.04 18.01
N PRO A 109 -10.87 -3.56 19.10
CA PRO A 109 -9.57 -2.88 19.01
C PRO A 109 -8.45 -3.83 18.53
N ILE A 110 -8.48 -5.10 18.89
CA ILE A 110 -7.43 -6.05 18.47
C ILE A 110 -7.51 -6.32 16.98
N VAL A 111 -8.71 -6.52 16.44
CA VAL A 111 -8.89 -6.75 15.01
C VAL A 111 -8.57 -5.49 14.21
N MET A 112 -9.02 -4.32 14.67
CA MET A 112 -8.66 -3.05 14.03
C MET A 112 -7.15 -2.84 14.03
N PHE A 113 -6.45 -3.15 15.11
CA PHE A 113 -5.00 -3.09 15.18
C PHE A 113 -4.35 -4.06 14.18
N LEU A 114 -4.86 -5.29 14.06
CA LEU A 114 -4.33 -6.26 13.10
C LEU A 114 -4.53 -5.79 11.65
N PHE A 115 -5.73 -5.35 11.28
CA PHE A 115 -5.97 -4.82 9.94
C PHE A 115 -5.15 -3.55 9.67
N SER A 116 -4.94 -2.71 10.70
CA SER A 116 -4.08 -1.54 10.56
C SER A 116 -2.63 -1.90 10.31
N LEU A 117 -2.11 -2.95 10.96
CA LEU A 117 -0.77 -3.47 10.65
C LEU A 117 -0.70 -3.98 9.21
N CYS A 118 -1.74 -4.71 8.76
CA CYS A 118 -1.81 -5.16 7.37
C CYS A 118 -1.78 -3.99 6.38
N GLY A 119 -2.56 -2.95 6.61
CA GLY A 119 -2.57 -1.74 5.78
C GLY A 119 -1.24 -0.97 5.81
N SER A 120 -0.62 -0.86 7.00
CA SER A 120 0.60 -0.07 7.22
C SER A 120 1.88 -0.74 6.71
N VAL A 121 1.96 -2.06 6.76
CA VAL A 121 3.19 -2.81 6.44
C VAL A 121 3.19 -3.27 5.00
N PHE A 122 2.11 -3.83 4.52
CA PHE A 122 2.02 -4.40 3.17
C PHE A 122 0.90 -3.82 2.28
N GLY A 123 0.30 -2.72 2.73
CA GLY A 123 -0.62 -1.95 1.90
C GLY A 123 -1.95 -2.66 1.61
N MET A 124 -2.36 -3.59 2.49
CA MET A 124 -3.60 -4.33 2.34
C MET A 124 -4.80 -3.38 2.43
N ALA A 125 -5.62 -3.33 1.39
CA ALA A 125 -6.81 -2.49 1.28
C ALA A 125 -8.01 -3.33 0.78
N GLU A 126 -8.07 -3.63 -0.50
CA GLU A 126 -9.16 -4.39 -1.14
C GLU A 126 -9.22 -5.83 -0.65
N GLU A 127 -8.12 -6.42 -0.30
CA GLU A 127 -8.01 -7.78 0.24
C GLU A 127 -8.66 -7.94 1.62
N THR A 128 -9.04 -6.82 2.24
CA THR A 128 -9.81 -6.85 3.50
C THR A 128 -11.31 -7.10 3.26
N ILE A 129 -11.83 -6.82 2.05
CA ILE A 129 -13.26 -6.92 1.71
C ILE A 129 -13.86 -8.31 2.01
N PRO A 130 -13.21 -9.44 1.70
CA PRO A 130 -13.75 -10.77 2.01
C PRO A 130 -14.01 -11.04 3.50
N PHE A 131 -13.36 -10.27 4.39
CA PHE A 131 -13.58 -10.40 5.84
C PHE A 131 -14.81 -9.65 6.33
N ILE A 132 -15.33 -8.68 5.57
CA ILE A 132 -16.48 -7.86 5.97
C ILE A 132 -17.70 -8.71 6.35
N PRO A 133 -18.17 -9.67 5.52
CA PRO A 133 -19.34 -10.47 5.86
C PRO A 133 -19.16 -11.25 7.18
N ILE A 134 -17.95 -11.74 7.44
CA ILE A 134 -17.59 -12.48 8.64
C ILE A 134 -17.73 -11.60 9.89
N PHE A 135 -17.14 -10.39 9.85
CA PHE A 135 -17.22 -9.47 10.98
C PHE A 135 -18.61 -8.87 11.16
N VAL A 136 -19.35 -8.62 10.07
CA VAL A 136 -20.75 -8.20 10.14
C VAL A 136 -21.58 -9.24 10.88
N SER A 137 -21.54 -10.51 10.46
CA SER A 137 -22.28 -11.59 11.13
C SER A 137 -21.86 -11.77 12.58
N LEU A 138 -20.56 -11.70 12.85
CA LEU A 138 -20.03 -11.83 14.22
C LEU A 138 -20.48 -10.68 15.13
N MET A 139 -20.50 -9.44 14.62
CA MET A 139 -20.90 -8.26 15.40
C MET A 139 -22.40 -8.25 15.65
N ILE A 140 -23.23 -8.60 14.69
CA ILE A 140 -24.68 -8.75 14.87
C ILE A 140 -24.95 -9.85 15.93
N ALA A 141 -24.34 -11.01 15.81
CA ALA A 141 -24.48 -12.09 16.80
C ALA A 141 -24.01 -11.71 18.22
N ALA A 142 -23.10 -10.72 18.32
CA ALA A 142 -22.61 -10.19 19.59
C ALA A 142 -23.46 -9.02 20.14
N GLY A 143 -24.55 -8.66 19.47
CA GLY A 143 -25.48 -7.58 19.86
C GLY A 143 -25.01 -6.17 19.48
N TYR A 144 -24.13 -6.07 18.48
CA TYR A 144 -23.78 -4.85 17.75
C TYR A 144 -24.56 -4.78 16.44
N ASP A 145 -24.17 -3.95 15.50
CA ASP A 145 -24.76 -3.80 14.19
C ASP A 145 -23.78 -4.12 13.04
N SER A 146 -24.30 -4.16 11.84
CA SER A 146 -23.49 -4.38 10.60
C SER A 146 -22.49 -3.26 10.37
N ILE A 147 -22.80 -2.01 10.71
CA ILE A 147 -21.87 -0.87 10.57
C ILE A 147 -20.63 -1.10 11.44
N THR A 148 -20.80 -1.58 12.67
CA THR A 148 -19.66 -1.94 13.53
C THR A 148 -18.79 -3.02 12.86
N GLY A 149 -19.41 -4.05 12.27
CA GLY A 149 -18.69 -5.12 11.55
C GLY A 149 -17.87 -4.59 10.37
N VAL A 150 -18.46 -3.72 9.54
CA VAL A 150 -17.78 -3.07 8.41
C VAL A 150 -16.66 -2.14 8.91
N ALA A 151 -16.94 -1.32 9.94
CA ALA A 151 -16.00 -0.34 10.46
C ALA A 151 -14.72 -0.99 11.03
N ILE A 152 -14.84 -2.12 11.72
CA ILE A 152 -13.68 -2.85 12.25
C ILE A 152 -12.68 -3.17 11.14
N VAL A 153 -13.17 -3.64 9.98
CA VAL A 153 -12.33 -4.04 8.86
C VAL A 153 -11.82 -2.83 8.09
N LEU A 154 -12.74 -2.02 7.55
CA LEU A 154 -12.38 -0.92 6.66
C LEU A 154 -11.66 0.22 7.39
N CYS A 155 -12.18 0.67 8.55
CA CYS A 155 -11.52 1.74 9.28
C CYS A 155 -10.20 1.27 9.90
N GLY A 156 -10.10 -0.01 10.31
CA GLY A 156 -8.85 -0.60 10.76
C GLY A 156 -7.79 -0.55 9.67
N ALA A 157 -8.06 -1.13 8.51
CA ALA A 157 -7.14 -1.16 7.37
C ALA A 157 -6.78 0.26 6.88
N SER A 158 -7.79 1.13 6.72
CA SER A 158 -7.59 2.50 6.24
C SER A 158 -6.76 3.36 7.20
N ALA A 159 -6.94 3.22 8.52
CA ALA A 159 -6.11 3.92 9.50
C ALA A 159 -4.64 3.49 9.41
N GLY A 160 -4.40 2.19 9.19
CA GLY A 160 -3.06 1.65 8.96
C GLY A 160 -2.46 2.12 7.65
N PHE A 161 -3.22 2.11 6.57
CA PHE A 161 -2.78 2.57 5.26
C PHE A 161 -2.44 4.07 5.26
N ALA A 162 -3.29 4.91 5.88
CA ALA A 162 -3.07 6.34 6.00
C ALA A 162 -1.87 6.68 6.90
N GLY A 163 -1.68 5.92 7.99
CA GLY A 163 -0.54 6.05 8.91
C GLY A 163 0.66 5.16 8.52
N ALA A 164 0.77 4.71 7.28
CA ALA A 164 1.77 3.74 6.88
C ALA A 164 3.21 4.18 7.18
N PHE A 165 4.05 3.23 7.65
CA PHE A 165 5.44 3.48 7.98
C PHE A 165 6.44 2.60 7.19
N ILE A 166 6.01 1.49 6.60
CA ILE A 166 6.85 0.61 5.75
C ILE A 166 6.24 0.40 4.36
N ASN A 167 4.93 0.63 4.18
CA ASN A 167 4.17 0.28 2.98
C ASN A 167 4.96 0.52 1.68
N PRO A 168 5.28 -0.54 0.91
CA PRO A 168 6.08 -0.43 -0.30
C PRO A 168 5.36 0.29 -1.44
N PHE A 169 4.03 0.26 -1.47
CA PHE A 169 3.24 0.85 -2.55
C PHE A 169 2.98 2.35 -2.38
N THR A 170 3.08 2.87 -1.16
CA THR A 170 2.85 4.28 -0.88
C THR A 170 4.13 4.98 -0.42
N ILE A 171 4.64 4.64 0.76
CA ILE A 171 5.75 5.36 1.39
C ILE A 171 7.05 5.17 0.62
N GLN A 172 7.40 3.93 0.27
CA GLN A 172 8.66 3.68 -0.42
C GLN A 172 8.65 4.24 -1.84
N VAL A 173 7.52 4.13 -2.55
CA VAL A 173 7.36 4.74 -3.88
C VAL A 173 7.46 6.27 -3.79
N ALA A 174 6.75 6.89 -2.84
CA ALA A 174 6.82 8.34 -2.64
C ALA A 174 8.24 8.82 -2.29
N GLN A 175 8.95 8.10 -1.43
CA GLN A 175 10.35 8.39 -1.09
C GLN A 175 11.27 8.20 -2.29
N GLY A 176 11.06 7.18 -3.11
CA GLY A 176 11.80 6.95 -4.33
C GLY A 176 11.63 8.07 -5.35
N ILE A 177 10.39 8.51 -5.60
CA ILE A 177 10.09 9.64 -6.48
C ILE A 177 10.73 10.93 -5.96
N ALA A 178 10.67 11.15 -4.65
CA ALA A 178 11.27 12.31 -4.00
C ALA A 178 12.80 12.22 -3.83
N GLN A 179 13.43 11.13 -4.28
CA GLN A 179 14.86 10.84 -4.10
C GLN A 179 15.32 10.95 -2.63
N LEU A 180 14.47 10.49 -1.71
CA LEU A 180 14.79 10.43 -0.29
C LEU A 180 15.25 9.02 0.11
N PRO A 181 16.10 8.90 1.15
CA PRO A 181 16.44 7.59 1.67
C PRO A 181 15.16 6.80 2.06
N LEU A 182 15.06 5.55 1.61
CA LEU A 182 13.91 4.72 1.94
C LEU A 182 13.82 4.52 3.46
N LEU A 183 12.60 4.46 3.97
CA LEU A 183 12.26 4.38 5.39
C LEU A 183 12.74 5.58 6.24
N SER A 184 13.23 6.66 5.61
CA SER A 184 13.56 7.91 6.34
C SER A 184 12.30 8.45 7.05
N GLY A 185 12.47 9.03 8.24
CA GLY A 185 11.36 9.53 9.05
C GLY A 185 10.44 8.45 9.64
N MET A 186 10.87 7.17 9.69
CA MET A 186 10.07 6.05 10.20
C MET A 186 9.55 6.30 11.62
N SER A 187 10.37 6.83 12.52
CA SER A 187 9.96 7.11 13.91
C SER A 187 8.78 8.08 13.99
N PHE A 188 8.81 9.16 13.20
CA PHE A 188 7.69 10.10 13.11
C PHE A 188 6.44 9.42 12.52
N ARG A 189 6.60 8.60 11.47
CA ARG A 189 5.49 7.86 10.86
C ARG A 189 4.87 6.85 11.83
N ILE A 190 5.67 6.17 12.65
CA ILE A 190 5.17 5.27 13.70
C ILE A 190 4.33 6.05 14.72
N ALA A 191 4.76 7.24 15.14
CA ALA A 191 3.97 8.09 16.03
C ALA A 191 2.63 8.50 15.39
N MET A 192 2.65 8.90 14.11
CA MET A 192 1.43 9.22 13.34
C MET A 192 0.53 7.99 13.18
N TYR A 193 1.10 6.83 12.89
CA TYR A 193 0.36 5.56 12.82
C TYR A 193 -0.38 5.27 14.14
N VAL A 194 0.32 5.35 15.25
CA VAL A 194 -0.28 5.12 16.59
C VAL A 194 -1.43 6.10 16.84
N CYS A 195 -1.23 7.39 16.56
CA CYS A 195 -2.28 8.41 16.69
C CYS A 195 -3.50 8.07 15.82
N MET A 196 -3.30 7.74 14.53
CA MET A 196 -4.39 7.42 13.60
C MET A 196 -5.16 6.18 14.05
N VAL A 197 -4.47 5.11 14.41
CA VAL A 197 -5.10 3.84 14.83
C VAL A 197 -5.85 4.03 16.15
N VAL A 198 -5.25 4.71 17.12
CA VAL A 198 -5.91 4.97 18.44
C VAL A 198 -7.16 5.83 18.24
N MET A 199 -7.06 6.95 17.52
CA MET A 199 -8.21 7.84 17.27
C MET A 199 -9.33 7.09 16.55
N THR A 200 -9.03 6.37 15.48
CA THR A 200 -10.02 5.62 14.70
C THR A 200 -10.66 4.52 15.56
N THR A 201 -9.85 3.79 16.35
CA THR A 201 -10.35 2.75 17.24
C THR A 201 -11.27 3.33 18.32
N ILE A 202 -10.92 4.48 18.91
CA ILE A 202 -11.78 5.14 19.90
C ILE A 202 -13.14 5.50 19.28
N VAL A 203 -13.16 6.08 18.08
CA VAL A 203 -14.42 6.46 17.40
C VAL A 203 -15.29 5.23 17.15
N VAL A 204 -14.72 4.15 16.61
CA VAL A 204 -15.46 2.89 16.36
C VAL A 204 -15.97 2.28 17.68
N MET A 205 -15.14 2.27 18.73
CA MET A 205 -15.53 1.76 20.05
C MET A 205 -16.66 2.57 20.69
N LEU A 206 -16.63 3.90 20.59
CA LEU A 206 -17.71 4.78 21.09
C LEU A 206 -19.01 4.50 20.34
N TYR A 207 -18.96 4.39 19.01
CA TYR A 207 -20.12 4.03 18.19
C TYR A 207 -20.66 2.65 18.58
N ALA A 208 -19.82 1.63 18.57
CA ALA A 208 -20.18 0.25 18.90
C ALA A 208 -20.82 0.15 20.32
N THR A 209 -20.26 0.84 21.30
CA THR A 209 -20.78 0.85 22.69
C THR A 209 -22.15 1.53 22.75
N LYS A 210 -22.34 2.61 21.98
CA LYS A 210 -23.62 3.34 21.91
C LYS A 210 -24.71 2.46 21.30
N VAL A 211 -24.43 1.80 20.18
CA VAL A 211 -25.36 0.90 19.49
C VAL A 211 -25.68 -0.32 20.34
N LYS A 212 -24.68 -0.91 21.01
CA LYS A 212 -24.91 -2.05 21.89
C LYS A 212 -25.85 -1.73 23.08
N LYS A 213 -25.80 -0.49 23.61
CA LYS A 213 -26.69 -0.05 24.68
C LYS A 213 -28.12 0.24 24.17
N ASN A 214 -28.23 0.78 22.97
CA ASN A 214 -29.50 1.08 22.33
C ASN A 214 -29.45 0.76 20.84
N PRO A 215 -29.83 -0.47 20.43
CA PRO A 215 -29.75 -0.92 19.04
C PRO A 215 -30.53 -0.06 18.04
N GLN A 216 -31.61 0.58 18.48
CA GLN A 216 -32.42 1.45 17.62
C GLN A 216 -31.69 2.72 17.14
N LEU A 217 -30.54 3.04 17.72
CA LEU A 217 -29.70 4.14 17.26
C LEU A 217 -28.86 3.77 16.02
N SER A 218 -28.83 2.50 15.64
CA SER A 218 -28.19 2.06 14.40
C SER A 218 -29.07 2.41 13.20
N PRO A 219 -28.53 3.07 12.16
CA PRO A 219 -29.24 3.27 10.89
C PRO A 219 -29.61 1.96 10.19
N MET A 220 -28.92 0.86 10.52
CA MET A 220 -29.11 -0.46 9.91
C MET A 220 -30.02 -1.38 10.75
N TYR A 221 -30.63 -0.87 11.85
CA TYR A 221 -31.38 -1.69 12.81
C TYR A 221 -32.41 -2.60 12.15
N GLU A 222 -33.27 -2.04 11.29
CA GLU A 222 -34.34 -2.80 10.62
C GLU A 222 -33.77 -3.84 9.63
N PHE A 223 -32.71 -3.50 8.89
CA PHE A 223 -32.04 -4.41 7.96
C PHE A 223 -31.33 -5.54 8.68
N ASP A 224 -30.66 -5.25 9.77
CA ASP A 224 -29.92 -6.25 10.54
C ASP A 224 -30.84 -7.27 11.21
N GLN A 225 -32.09 -6.93 11.53
CA GLN A 225 -33.09 -7.87 12.07
C GLN A 225 -33.62 -8.87 11.01
N THR A 226 -33.64 -8.49 9.75
CA THR A 226 -34.16 -9.32 8.66
C THR A 226 -33.06 -10.12 7.96
N ARG A 227 -31.82 -10.01 8.40
CA ARG A 227 -30.66 -10.59 7.76
C ARG A 227 -30.54 -12.09 8.07
N GLU A 228 -30.68 -12.93 7.05
CA GLU A 228 -30.53 -14.38 7.14
C GLU A 228 -29.09 -14.86 6.88
N ASP A 229 -28.23 -14.01 6.29
CA ASP A 229 -26.85 -14.35 5.91
C ASP A 229 -25.93 -14.37 7.13
N VAL A 230 -25.79 -15.51 7.75
CA VAL A 230 -24.77 -15.75 8.78
C VAL A 230 -23.50 -16.29 8.09
N ALA A 231 -22.45 -15.47 8.01
CA ALA A 231 -21.18 -15.96 7.49
C ALA A 231 -20.63 -17.08 8.37
N ASP A 232 -20.33 -18.20 7.73
CA ASP A 232 -19.81 -19.37 8.43
C ASP A 232 -18.34 -19.17 8.80
N LEU A 233 -18.05 -19.07 10.11
CA LEU A 233 -16.69 -19.01 10.62
C LEU A 233 -15.89 -20.28 10.33
N ASP A 234 -16.56 -21.39 10.02
CA ASP A 234 -15.91 -22.66 9.71
C ASP A 234 -15.45 -22.72 8.24
N SER A 235 -15.93 -21.79 7.41
CA SER A 235 -15.44 -21.61 6.02
C SER A 235 -14.02 -21.01 5.96
N LEU A 236 -13.51 -20.44 7.06
CA LEU A 236 -12.15 -19.90 7.13
C LEU A 236 -11.11 -21.02 7.09
N PRO A 237 -9.98 -20.82 6.38
CA PRO A 237 -8.92 -21.81 6.29
C PRO A 237 -8.39 -22.22 7.68
N ALA A 238 -8.04 -23.49 7.82
CA ALA A 238 -7.43 -23.99 9.04
C ALA A 238 -6.02 -23.40 9.22
N PHE A 239 -5.72 -22.93 10.42
CA PHE A 239 -4.39 -22.40 10.77
C PHE A 239 -3.48 -23.53 11.26
N GLY A 240 -2.78 -24.16 10.35
CA GLY A 240 -1.88 -25.28 10.61
C GLY A 240 -0.41 -24.89 10.71
N GLY A 241 0.46 -25.91 10.66
CA GLY A 241 1.92 -25.70 10.67
C GLY A 241 2.44 -24.98 9.42
N ARG A 242 1.84 -25.28 8.26
CA ARG A 242 2.20 -24.68 6.97
C ARG A 242 1.98 -23.17 6.96
N GLU A 243 0.80 -22.73 7.39
CA GLU A 243 0.42 -21.31 7.44
C GLU A 243 1.30 -20.53 8.42
N LYS A 244 1.65 -21.15 9.57
CA LYS A 244 2.61 -20.57 10.52
C LYS A 244 3.97 -20.35 9.90
N VAL A 245 4.52 -21.32 9.16
CA VAL A 245 5.82 -21.20 8.50
C VAL A 245 5.78 -20.12 7.42
N ILE A 246 4.71 -20.04 6.62
CA ILE A 246 4.52 -18.98 5.62
C ILE A 246 4.54 -17.59 6.28
N LEU A 247 3.79 -17.40 7.36
CA LEU A 247 3.77 -16.12 8.08
C LEU A 247 5.10 -15.80 8.75
N LEU A 248 5.84 -16.80 9.22
CA LEU A 248 7.19 -16.61 9.75
C LEU A 248 8.18 -16.19 8.66
N VAL A 249 8.12 -16.80 7.47
CA VAL A 249 8.94 -16.39 6.31
C VAL A 249 8.63 -14.94 5.93
N PHE A 250 7.35 -14.60 5.87
CA PHE A 250 6.94 -13.23 5.60
C PHE A 250 7.46 -12.24 6.66
N LEU A 251 7.30 -12.54 7.95
CA LEU A 251 7.81 -11.69 9.04
C LEU A 251 9.34 -11.56 8.99
N ALA A 252 10.05 -12.67 8.73
CA ALA A 252 11.50 -12.66 8.56
C ALA A 252 11.92 -11.77 7.37
N SER A 253 11.16 -11.77 6.28
CA SER A 253 11.43 -10.91 5.12
C SER A 253 11.22 -9.42 5.46
N ILE A 254 10.23 -9.06 6.27
CA ILE A 254 10.05 -7.68 6.75
C ILE A 254 11.19 -7.25 7.67
N ILE A 255 11.63 -8.11 8.57
CA ILE A 255 12.80 -7.83 9.44
C ILE A 255 14.07 -7.66 8.59
N LEU A 256 14.27 -8.51 7.60
CA LEU A 256 15.41 -8.45 6.69
C LEU A 256 15.37 -7.18 5.81
N LEU A 257 14.18 -6.76 5.36
CA LEU A 257 13.98 -5.49 4.66
C LEU A 257 14.45 -4.31 5.51
N ILE A 258 13.97 -4.22 6.75
CA ILE A 258 14.33 -3.13 7.66
C ILE A 258 15.84 -3.12 7.90
N TYR A 259 16.44 -4.28 8.17
CA TYR A 259 17.88 -4.41 8.34
C TYR A 259 18.65 -4.02 7.07
N GLY A 260 18.23 -4.51 5.91
CA GLY A 260 18.84 -4.24 4.61
C GLY A 260 18.83 -2.76 4.26
N VAL A 261 17.70 -2.09 4.44
CA VAL A 261 17.59 -0.65 4.18
C VAL A 261 18.46 0.16 5.16
N ILE A 262 18.35 -0.09 6.48
CA ILE A 262 19.05 0.72 7.50
C ILE A 262 20.57 0.47 7.52
N LYS A 263 21.01 -0.79 7.38
CA LYS A 263 22.41 -1.17 7.56
C LYS A 263 23.18 -1.39 6.27
N LYS A 264 22.50 -1.70 5.17
CA LYS A 264 23.12 -2.03 3.88
C LYS A 264 22.78 -1.03 2.79
N GLY A 265 21.91 -0.05 3.07
CA GLY A 265 21.47 0.94 2.09
C GLY A 265 20.67 0.35 0.92
N TRP A 266 19.94 -0.75 1.16
CA TRP A 266 19.09 -1.34 0.13
C TRP A 266 18.11 -0.32 -0.43
N TYR A 267 17.93 -0.38 -1.73
CA TYR A 267 16.99 0.45 -2.46
C TYR A 267 15.96 -0.42 -3.20
N MET A 268 15.31 0.09 -4.21
CA MET A 268 14.18 -0.60 -4.87
C MET A 268 14.52 -1.97 -5.42
N ASP A 269 15.70 -2.15 -6.02
CA ASP A 269 16.08 -3.39 -6.67
C ASP A 269 16.30 -4.53 -5.67
N GLU A 270 17.00 -4.26 -4.56
CA GLU A 270 17.23 -5.24 -3.51
C GLU A 270 15.94 -5.59 -2.78
N ILE A 271 15.07 -4.59 -2.56
CA ILE A 271 13.76 -4.82 -1.94
C ILE A 271 12.87 -5.65 -2.86
N ALA A 272 12.82 -5.35 -4.16
CA ALA A 272 12.09 -6.15 -5.15
C ALA A 272 12.61 -7.60 -5.19
N ALA A 273 13.93 -7.79 -5.18
CA ALA A 273 14.55 -9.11 -5.13
C ALA A 273 14.20 -9.87 -3.84
N LEU A 274 14.16 -9.19 -2.69
CA LEU A 274 13.74 -9.77 -1.43
C LEU A 274 12.30 -10.29 -1.49
N PHE A 275 11.35 -9.46 -1.94
CA PHE A 275 9.95 -9.86 -2.05
C PHE A 275 9.74 -10.95 -3.08
N PHE A 276 10.44 -10.87 -4.21
CA PHE A 276 10.40 -11.92 -5.24
C PHE A 276 10.92 -13.26 -4.69
N GLY A 277 12.08 -13.26 -4.01
CA GLY A 277 12.64 -14.46 -3.36
C GLY A 277 11.73 -15.01 -2.26
N MET A 278 11.15 -14.14 -1.43
CA MET A 278 10.13 -14.51 -0.43
C MET A 278 8.95 -15.21 -1.10
N SER A 279 8.42 -14.67 -2.20
CA SER A 279 7.27 -15.24 -2.90
C SER A 279 7.54 -16.66 -3.42
N MET A 280 8.76 -16.94 -3.91
CA MET A 280 9.16 -18.28 -4.34
C MET A 280 9.16 -19.28 -3.17
N ILE A 281 9.73 -18.87 -2.02
CA ILE A 281 9.76 -19.71 -0.81
C ILE A 281 8.33 -19.98 -0.31
N VAL A 282 7.51 -18.95 -0.24
CA VAL A 282 6.11 -19.02 0.19
C VAL A 282 5.28 -19.90 -0.74
N ALA A 283 5.46 -19.78 -2.07
CA ALA A 283 4.79 -20.64 -3.04
C ALA A 283 5.18 -22.12 -2.89
N PHE A 284 6.46 -22.38 -2.64
CA PHE A 284 6.95 -23.74 -2.41
C PHE A 284 6.34 -24.36 -1.14
N ILE A 285 6.36 -23.63 -0.01
CA ILE A 285 5.75 -24.07 1.24
C ILE A 285 4.22 -24.20 1.08
N GLY A 286 3.60 -23.24 0.38
CA GLY A 286 2.17 -23.20 0.04
C GLY A 286 1.72 -24.31 -0.92
N LYS A 287 2.66 -25.01 -1.56
CA LYS A 287 2.40 -26.04 -2.56
C LYS A 287 1.59 -25.56 -3.77
N LEU A 288 1.83 -24.32 -4.21
CA LEU A 288 1.10 -23.75 -5.35
C LEU A 288 1.48 -24.39 -6.69
N GLY A 289 2.67 -25.04 -6.77
CA GLY A 289 3.23 -25.57 -8.02
C GLY A 289 3.68 -24.43 -8.95
N PHE A 290 4.39 -24.78 -10.03
CA PHE A 290 4.95 -23.78 -10.96
C PHE A 290 3.88 -22.93 -11.65
N ASN A 291 2.81 -23.56 -12.15
CA ASN A 291 1.73 -22.86 -12.83
C ASN A 291 0.93 -21.96 -11.84
N GLY A 292 0.66 -22.47 -10.63
CA GLY A 292 -0.03 -21.68 -9.60
C GLY A 292 0.79 -20.44 -9.18
N TYR A 293 2.10 -20.60 -8.99
CA TYR A 293 3.01 -19.50 -8.72
C TYR A 293 3.00 -18.46 -9.85
N ALA A 294 3.20 -18.89 -11.10
CA ALA A 294 3.25 -17.98 -12.25
C ALA A 294 1.93 -17.23 -12.43
N ASN A 295 0.80 -17.91 -12.29
CA ASN A 295 -0.52 -17.30 -12.41
C ASN A 295 -0.79 -16.29 -11.27
N ALA A 296 -0.47 -16.63 -10.02
CA ALA A 296 -0.64 -15.73 -8.88
C ALA A 296 0.24 -14.48 -9.03
N LEU A 297 1.52 -14.66 -9.43
CA LEU A 297 2.44 -13.57 -9.66
C LEU A 297 1.94 -12.64 -10.77
N ALA A 298 1.56 -13.20 -11.92
CA ALA A 298 1.07 -12.43 -13.07
C ALA A 298 -0.25 -11.70 -12.73
N LYS A 299 -1.17 -12.36 -12.02
CA LYS A 299 -2.41 -11.75 -11.56
C LYS A 299 -2.12 -10.54 -10.65
N GLY A 300 -1.26 -10.70 -9.64
CA GLY A 300 -0.91 -9.60 -8.74
C GLY A 300 -0.26 -8.41 -9.45
N MET A 301 0.58 -8.67 -10.47
CA MET A 301 1.12 -7.62 -11.33
C MET A 301 0.00 -6.91 -12.12
N ALA A 302 -0.96 -7.67 -12.66
CA ALA A 302 -2.08 -7.10 -13.41
C ALA A 302 -3.02 -6.28 -12.52
N ASP A 303 -3.31 -6.74 -11.31
CA ASP A 303 -4.19 -6.06 -10.35
C ASP A 303 -3.63 -4.68 -9.94
N ILE A 304 -2.28 -4.56 -9.80
CA ILE A 304 -1.63 -3.29 -9.40
C ILE A 304 -1.22 -2.41 -10.61
N ALA A 305 -1.44 -2.88 -11.85
CA ALA A 305 -0.93 -2.21 -13.05
C ALA A 305 -1.42 -0.76 -13.17
N GLY A 306 -2.68 -0.48 -12.83
CA GLY A 306 -3.22 0.87 -12.85
C GLY A 306 -2.40 1.84 -11.97
N GLY A 307 -2.09 1.43 -10.74
CA GLY A 307 -1.28 2.21 -9.81
C GLY A 307 0.16 2.39 -10.27
N ALA A 308 0.79 1.32 -10.77
CA ALA A 308 2.17 1.35 -11.26
C ALA A 308 2.34 2.32 -12.44
N LEU A 309 1.42 2.28 -13.41
CA LEU A 309 1.51 3.07 -14.64
C LEU A 309 1.21 4.57 -14.42
N VAL A 310 0.46 4.94 -13.38
CA VAL A 310 0.20 6.36 -13.05
C VAL A 310 1.51 7.13 -12.88
N GLY A 311 2.54 6.52 -12.27
CA GLY A 311 3.87 7.14 -12.13
C GLY A 311 4.48 7.53 -13.47
N GLY A 312 4.40 6.65 -14.47
CA GLY A 312 4.90 6.92 -15.83
C GLY A 312 4.12 8.04 -16.54
N PHE A 313 2.80 8.07 -16.40
CA PHE A 313 1.98 9.17 -16.92
C PHE A 313 2.30 10.51 -16.25
N ALA A 314 2.46 10.51 -14.91
CA ALA A 314 2.85 11.71 -14.18
C ALA A 314 4.23 12.22 -14.61
N ARG A 315 5.19 11.31 -14.83
CA ARG A 315 6.52 11.65 -15.34
C ARG A 315 6.47 12.27 -16.74
N GLY A 316 5.52 11.83 -17.58
CA GLY A 316 5.28 12.44 -18.89
C GLY A 316 4.97 13.95 -18.84
N ILE A 317 4.36 14.44 -17.75
CA ILE A 317 4.15 15.88 -17.53
C ILE A 317 5.51 16.58 -17.35
N LEU A 318 6.37 16.01 -16.48
CA LEU A 318 7.71 16.57 -16.23
C LEU A 318 8.57 16.57 -17.50
N ILE A 319 8.47 15.54 -18.34
CA ILE A 319 9.20 15.47 -19.62
C ILE A 319 8.78 16.63 -20.52
N VAL A 320 7.49 16.89 -20.66
CA VAL A 320 6.98 18.01 -21.47
C VAL A 320 7.45 19.35 -20.90
N MET A 321 7.43 19.53 -19.58
CA MET A 321 7.92 20.75 -18.94
C MET A 321 9.43 20.93 -19.15
N ASN A 322 10.21 19.85 -18.97
CA ASN A 322 11.65 19.89 -19.20
C ASN A 322 12.02 20.14 -20.67
N ASP A 323 11.31 19.51 -21.63
CA ASP A 323 11.53 19.73 -23.07
C ASP A 323 11.24 21.18 -23.47
N ALA A 324 10.32 21.84 -22.77
CA ALA A 324 9.94 23.22 -22.99
C ALA A 324 10.72 24.24 -22.13
N ASN A 325 11.51 23.78 -21.17
CA ASN A 325 12.19 24.63 -20.19
C ASN A 325 11.20 25.57 -19.43
N ILE A 326 10.06 25.00 -18.94
CA ILE A 326 9.01 25.70 -18.21
C ILE A 326 8.72 25.10 -16.84
#